data_690d5ca1f94115ee0ad4afce0187b64c
#
_entry.id   690d5ca1f94115ee0ad4afce0187b64c
#
_cell.length_a   1.000
_cell.length_b   1.000
_cell.length_c   1.000
_cell.angle_alpha   90.00
_cell.angle_beta   90.00
_cell.angle_gamma   90.00
#
_symmetry.space_group_name_H-M   'P 1'
#
loop_
_entity.id
_entity.type
_entity.pdbx_description
1 polymer ?
#
loop_
_entity_poly.entity_id
_entity_poly.type
_entity_poly.pdbx_seq_one_letter_code
_entity_poly.pdbx_strand_id
1 'polypeptide(L)'
;XGNENSESVTSVQWSERGDLLAVGTHKGILQIWDTRTQKRIHNIKVHEMRIGCLAWNDNVICSGSRDRCIIYRDLRESNNVTEKRLNAHRQEVCGLKWSPNKEYLASGGNDNQLLVWSLRRNEPIQTYTEHNAAVKALAWSPHHPSVLVSGGGTADRSLRFWNTMTGQAMQCVETGSQVCNVAWSKHSPELVSTHGYSFNQVILWKYPSMQPITKLSGHQSRVLYLAMSPDGESIVTGAGDETLRFWHVFSKSSNQKTVRSRLDLHSCIR
;
A
#
# COMPACT_ATOMS: atom_id res chain seq x y z
N UNK A 1 2.46 4.77 -36.15
CA UNK A 1 2.11 4.85 -35.82
C UNK A 1 1.96 4.49 -34.87
N GLY A 2 2.46 4.89 -34.22
CA GLY A 2 2.23 4.59 -32.82
C GLY A 2 0.78 4.82 -32.44
N ASN A 3 0.19 3.86 -31.78
CA ASN A 3 -1.17 4.03 -31.24
C ASN A 3 -1.16 5.14 -30.18
N GLU A 4 -1.61 6.33 -30.55
CA GLU A 4 -1.73 7.48 -29.63
C GLU A 4 -2.71 7.23 -28.49
N ASN A 5 -3.40 6.09 -28.49
CA ASN A 5 -4.40 5.73 -27.50
C ASN A 5 -3.91 4.73 -26.43
N SER A 6 -2.63 4.35 -26.42
CA SER A 6 -2.11 3.48 -25.36
C SER A 6 -1.95 4.30 -24.07
N GLU A 7 -2.82 4.05 -23.12
CA GLU A 7 -2.79 4.73 -21.82
C GLU A 7 -1.96 3.93 -20.82
N SER A 8 -0.90 4.55 -20.28
CA SER A 8 -0.02 3.82 -19.37
C SER A 8 -0.66 3.65 -17.99
N VAL A 9 -0.54 2.44 -17.47
CA VAL A 9 -0.98 2.06 -16.13
C VAL A 9 0.03 2.60 -15.12
N THR A 10 -0.45 3.26 -14.08
CA THR A 10 0.39 3.85 -13.03
C THR A 10 0.18 3.22 -11.66
N SER A 11 -0.95 2.55 -11.45
CA SER A 11 -1.22 1.86 -10.19
C SER A 11 -2.24 0.75 -10.41
N VAL A 12 -2.12 -0.32 -9.62
CA VAL A 12 -3.08 -1.45 -9.64
C VAL A 12 -3.33 -1.88 -8.20
N GLN A 13 -4.56 -2.32 -7.93
CA GLN A 13 -4.92 -2.83 -6.62
C GLN A 13 -6.07 -3.82 -6.72
N TRP A 14 -5.86 -5.03 -6.19
CA TRP A 14 -6.90 -6.04 -6.07
C TRP A 14 -7.89 -5.68 -4.95
N SER A 15 -9.17 -5.97 -5.18
CA SER A 15 -10.16 -5.96 -4.09
C SER A 15 -9.82 -7.04 -3.05
N GLU A 16 -10.32 -6.87 -1.85
CA GLU A 16 -10.05 -7.82 -0.76
C GLU A 16 -10.52 -9.25 -1.08
N ARG A 17 -11.60 -9.36 -1.84
CA ARG A 17 -12.16 -10.66 -2.25
C ARG A 17 -11.49 -11.25 -3.49
N GLY A 18 -10.69 -10.44 -4.19
CA GLY A 18 -10.02 -10.86 -5.42
C GLY A 18 -10.94 -10.94 -6.65
N ASP A 19 -12.16 -10.45 -6.54
CA ASP A 19 -13.14 -10.45 -7.64
C ASP A 19 -13.00 -9.25 -8.57
N LEU A 20 -12.41 -8.15 -8.07
CA LEU A 20 -12.22 -6.92 -8.83
C LEU A 20 -10.76 -6.49 -8.83
N LEU A 21 -10.35 -5.87 -9.92
CA LEU A 21 -9.04 -5.23 -10.05
C LEU A 21 -9.25 -3.76 -10.40
N ALA A 22 -8.74 -2.86 -9.59
CA ALA A 22 -8.71 -1.44 -9.88
C ALA A 22 -7.39 -1.10 -10.58
N VAL A 23 -7.48 -0.30 -11.64
CA VAL A 23 -6.35 0.15 -12.45
C VAL A 23 -6.41 1.66 -12.57
N GLY A 24 -5.38 2.33 -12.10
CA GLY A 24 -5.21 3.77 -12.25
C GLY A 24 -4.26 4.07 -13.41
N THR A 25 -4.56 5.12 -14.16
CA THR A 25 -3.80 5.45 -15.36
C THR A 25 -3.10 6.81 -15.25
N HIS A 26 -2.19 7.04 -16.19
CA HIS A 26 -1.42 8.31 -16.28
C HIS A 26 -2.34 9.51 -16.53
N LYS A 27 -3.43 9.32 -17.26
CA LYS A 27 -4.39 10.39 -17.57
C LYS A 27 -5.44 10.60 -16.48
N GLY A 28 -5.37 9.87 -15.35
CA GLY A 28 -6.32 10.03 -14.24
C GLY A 28 -7.61 9.25 -14.42
N ILE A 29 -7.60 8.23 -15.27
CA ILE A 29 -8.74 7.35 -15.46
C ILE A 29 -8.63 6.18 -14.49
N LEU A 30 -9.72 5.91 -13.79
CA LEU A 30 -9.87 4.74 -12.94
C LEU A 30 -10.67 3.70 -13.70
N GLN A 31 -10.10 2.51 -13.87
CA GLN A 31 -10.78 1.38 -14.49
C GLN A 31 -11.02 0.32 -13.43
N ILE A 32 -12.19 -0.29 -13.45
CA ILE A 32 -12.49 -1.45 -12.61
C ILE A 32 -12.76 -2.64 -13.54
N TRP A 33 -12.06 -3.72 -13.28
CA TRP A 33 -12.14 -4.94 -14.06
C TRP A 33 -12.71 -6.07 -13.21
N ASP A 34 -13.69 -6.79 -13.73
CA ASP A 34 -14.16 -8.06 -13.16
C ASP A 34 -13.15 -9.14 -13.57
N THR A 35 -12.50 -9.75 -12.59
CA THR A 35 -11.40 -10.68 -12.84
C THR A 35 -11.88 -12.03 -13.35
N ARG A 36 -13.12 -12.42 -13.02
CA ARG A 36 -13.70 -13.68 -13.44
C ARG A 36 -14.11 -13.63 -14.94
N THR A 37 -14.76 -12.54 -15.33
CA THR A 37 -15.21 -12.38 -16.73
C THR A 37 -14.15 -11.72 -17.60
N GLN A 38 -13.08 -11.18 -17.01
CA GLN A 38 -12.01 -10.45 -17.68
C GLN A 38 -12.53 -9.21 -18.44
N LYS A 39 -13.62 -8.62 -17.95
CA LYS A 39 -14.23 -7.44 -18.58
C LYS A 39 -14.06 -6.21 -17.72
N ARG A 40 -13.84 -5.09 -18.40
CA ARG A 40 -13.82 -3.78 -17.74
C ARG A 40 -15.27 -3.35 -17.49
N ILE A 41 -15.62 -3.20 -16.21
CA ILE A 41 -16.99 -2.83 -15.79
C ILE A 41 -17.14 -1.33 -15.55
N HIS A 42 -16.04 -0.63 -15.22
CA HIS A 42 -16.05 0.84 -15.09
C HIS A 42 -14.82 1.44 -15.76
N ASN A 43 -15.01 2.62 -16.35
CA ASN A 43 -13.95 3.40 -17.00
C ASN A 43 -14.29 4.90 -16.78
N ILE A 44 -13.71 5.50 -15.75
CA ILE A 44 -14.17 6.78 -15.22
C ILE A 44 -12.98 7.75 -15.10
N LYS A 45 -13.12 8.93 -15.66
CA LYS A 45 -12.17 10.03 -15.45
C LYS A 45 -12.43 10.58 -14.04
N VAL A 46 -11.55 10.28 -13.09
CA VAL A 46 -11.70 10.70 -11.68
C VAL A 46 -10.71 11.79 -11.29
N HIS A 47 -9.54 11.81 -11.92
CA HIS A 47 -8.47 12.76 -11.60
C HIS A 47 -7.99 13.50 -12.85
N GLU A 48 -7.38 14.68 -12.66
CA GLU A 48 -6.80 15.46 -13.76
C GLU A 48 -5.39 15.00 -14.12
N MET A 49 -4.75 14.26 -13.24
CA MET A 49 -3.39 13.75 -13.41
C MET A 49 -3.31 12.28 -13.01
N ARG A 50 -2.12 11.68 -13.15
CA ARG A 50 -1.91 10.25 -12.91
C ARG A 50 -2.39 9.82 -11.51
N ILE A 51 -2.93 8.61 -11.45
CA ILE A 51 -3.34 7.96 -10.21
C ILE A 51 -2.15 7.17 -9.68
N GLY A 52 -1.51 7.69 -8.64
CA GLY A 52 -0.28 7.10 -8.08
C GLY A 52 -0.52 5.95 -7.12
N CYS A 53 -1.70 5.90 -6.50
CA CYS A 53 -2.00 4.87 -5.51
C CYS A 53 -3.51 4.60 -5.42
N LEU A 54 -3.85 3.40 -5.01
CA LEU A 54 -5.23 2.91 -4.90
C LEU A 54 -5.38 2.12 -3.60
N ALA A 55 -6.55 2.19 -2.98
CA ALA A 55 -6.84 1.41 -1.77
C ALA A 55 -8.33 1.05 -1.71
N TRP A 56 -8.63 -0.22 -1.53
CA TRP A 56 -10.00 -0.74 -1.39
C TRP A 56 -10.44 -0.74 0.07
N ASN A 57 -11.73 -0.49 0.26
CA ASN A 57 -12.44 -0.68 1.52
C ASN A 57 -13.81 -1.26 1.16
N ASP A 58 -13.94 -2.57 1.17
CA ASP A 58 -15.11 -3.32 0.69
C ASP A 58 -15.48 -2.92 -0.74
N ASN A 59 -16.60 -2.21 -0.94
CA ASN A 59 -17.08 -1.78 -2.26
C ASN A 59 -16.63 -0.36 -2.62
N VAL A 60 -15.82 0.25 -1.77
CA VAL A 60 -15.31 1.59 -1.98
C VAL A 60 -13.88 1.53 -2.47
N ILE A 61 -13.57 2.30 -3.49
CA ILE A 61 -12.20 2.50 -3.97
C ILE A 61 -11.76 3.94 -3.68
N CYS A 62 -10.59 4.07 -3.07
CA CYS A 62 -9.92 5.36 -2.92
C CYS A 62 -8.77 5.44 -3.89
N SER A 63 -8.64 6.57 -4.56
CA SER A 63 -7.54 6.86 -5.47
C SER A 63 -6.81 8.13 -5.05
N GLY A 64 -5.50 8.07 -5.01
CA GLY A 64 -4.64 9.22 -4.73
C GLY A 64 -3.86 9.60 -5.98
N SER A 65 -3.73 10.89 -6.23
CA SER A 65 -3.25 11.38 -7.52
C SER A 65 -2.19 12.48 -7.37
N ARG A 66 -1.49 12.71 -8.48
CA ARG A 66 -0.57 13.83 -8.66
C ARG A 66 -1.30 15.18 -8.64
N ASP A 67 -2.61 15.20 -8.86
CA ASP A 67 -3.44 16.41 -8.69
C ASP A 67 -3.65 16.78 -7.22
N ARG A 68 -3.05 16.06 -6.28
CA ARG A 68 -3.03 16.30 -4.83
C ARG A 68 -4.30 15.88 -4.11
N CYS A 69 -5.26 15.35 -4.84
CA CYS A 69 -6.55 14.93 -4.30
C CYS A 69 -6.57 13.43 -3.99
N ILE A 70 -7.37 13.07 -3.00
CA ILE A 70 -7.81 11.70 -2.79
C ILE A 70 -9.30 11.67 -3.12
N ILE A 71 -9.71 10.75 -3.98
CA ILE A 71 -11.11 10.58 -4.34
C ILE A 71 -11.61 9.25 -3.78
N TYR A 72 -12.71 9.31 -3.08
CA TYR A 72 -13.44 8.21 -2.47
C TYR A 72 -14.67 7.93 -3.33
N ARG A 73 -14.87 6.68 -3.78
CA ARG A 73 -15.97 6.32 -4.66
C ARG A 73 -16.56 4.96 -4.28
N ASP A 74 -17.85 4.94 -4.03
CA ASP A 74 -18.61 3.71 -3.81
C ASP A 74 -19.09 3.17 -5.17
N LEU A 75 -18.72 1.94 -5.50
CA LEU A 75 -19.03 1.33 -6.79
C LEU A 75 -20.47 0.80 -6.88
N ARG A 76 -21.20 0.75 -5.78
CA ARG A 76 -22.61 0.31 -5.77
C ARG A 76 -23.54 1.41 -6.30
N GLU A 77 -23.07 2.63 -6.29
CA GLU A 77 -23.88 3.78 -6.69
C GLU A 77 -23.66 4.11 -8.17
N SER A 78 -24.73 4.03 -8.93
CA SER A 78 -24.71 4.19 -10.39
C SER A 78 -24.51 5.64 -10.85
N ASN A 79 -24.78 6.61 -9.99
CA ASN A 79 -24.67 8.03 -10.32
C ASN A 79 -23.53 8.67 -9.52
N ASN A 80 -22.86 9.62 -10.13
CA ASN A 80 -21.69 10.32 -9.59
C ASN A 80 -21.94 11.11 -8.27
N VAL A 81 -23.04 10.84 -7.59
CA VAL A 81 -23.55 11.63 -6.48
C VAL A 81 -22.71 11.51 -5.20
N THR A 82 -21.93 10.43 -5.04
CA THR A 82 -21.20 10.18 -3.80
C THR A 82 -19.67 10.17 -3.96
N GLU A 83 -19.18 10.92 -4.91
CA GLU A 83 -17.75 11.16 -5.01
C GLU A 83 -17.32 12.15 -3.93
N LYS A 84 -16.55 11.67 -2.96
CA LYS A 84 -15.99 12.51 -1.91
C LYS A 84 -14.54 12.84 -2.24
N ARG A 85 -14.21 14.14 -2.24
CA ARG A 85 -12.85 14.62 -2.48
C ARG A 85 -12.21 15.09 -1.17
N LEU A 86 -11.01 14.62 -0.91
CA LEU A 86 -10.22 15.00 0.27
C LEU A 86 -9.00 15.79 -0.23
N ASN A 87 -8.89 17.03 0.20
CA ASN A 87 -7.91 18.00 -0.30
C ASN A 87 -7.11 18.58 0.87
N ALA A 88 -5.98 17.95 1.21
CA ALA A 88 -5.07 18.49 2.21
C ALA A 88 -3.60 18.34 1.82
N HIS A 89 -3.29 17.36 0.97
CA HIS A 89 -1.93 17.23 0.45
C HIS A 89 -1.59 18.40 -0.49
N ARG A 90 -0.32 18.83 -0.44
CA ARG A 90 0.21 19.94 -1.24
C ARG A 90 0.95 19.46 -2.49
N GLN A 91 1.24 18.17 -2.56
CA GLN A 91 1.89 17.51 -3.69
C GLN A 91 1.23 16.15 -3.93
N GLU A 92 1.76 15.38 -4.88
CA GLU A 92 1.24 14.06 -5.27
C GLU A 92 1.00 13.15 -4.07
N VAL A 93 -0.18 12.54 -4.03
CA VAL A 93 -0.51 11.47 -3.07
C VAL A 93 0.06 10.16 -3.62
N CYS A 94 1.02 9.59 -2.92
CA CYS A 94 1.77 8.42 -3.41
C CYS A 94 1.58 7.17 -2.55
N GLY A 95 0.93 7.28 -1.40
CA GLY A 95 0.60 6.14 -0.55
C GLY A 95 -0.82 6.22 -0.03
N LEU A 96 -1.55 5.11 -0.04
CA LEU A 96 -2.89 5.00 0.57
C LEU A 96 -3.03 3.62 1.22
N LYS A 97 -3.50 3.58 2.46
CA LYS A 97 -3.80 2.32 3.16
C LYS A 97 -4.94 2.50 4.14
N TRP A 98 -5.93 1.61 4.09
CA TRP A 98 -7.01 1.55 5.07
C TRP A 98 -6.56 0.82 6.34
N SER A 99 -7.07 1.27 7.48
CA SER A 99 -6.88 0.58 8.75
C SER A 99 -7.62 -0.77 8.75
N PRO A 100 -7.18 -1.75 9.57
CA PRO A 100 -7.84 -3.06 9.61
C PRO A 100 -9.33 -3.01 9.99
N ASN A 101 -9.72 -2.03 10.82
CA ASN A 101 -11.13 -1.85 11.20
C ASN A 101 -11.93 -1.06 10.15
N LYS A 102 -11.30 -0.66 9.04
CA LYS A 102 -11.92 0.02 7.89
C LYS A 102 -12.48 1.42 8.19
N GLU A 103 -12.15 2.00 9.35
CA GLU A 103 -12.66 3.32 9.76
C GLU A 103 -11.74 4.46 9.36
N TYR A 104 -10.44 4.19 9.20
CA TYR A 104 -9.43 5.23 8.95
C TYR A 104 -8.63 4.94 7.69
N LEU A 105 -8.37 6.00 6.94
CA LEU A 105 -7.50 5.95 5.76
C LEU A 105 -6.21 6.70 6.09
N ALA A 106 -5.06 6.08 5.85
CA ALA A 106 -3.77 6.76 5.89
C ALA A 106 -3.37 7.15 4.47
N SER A 107 -2.89 8.37 4.30
CA SER A 107 -2.35 8.85 3.03
C SER A 107 -0.97 9.47 3.23
N GLY A 108 -0.05 9.15 2.33
CA GLY A 108 1.27 9.74 2.28
C GLY A 108 1.48 10.50 0.99
N GLY A 109 2.23 11.60 1.06
CA GLY A 109 2.44 12.48 -0.08
C GLY A 109 3.90 12.81 -0.37
N ASN A 110 4.11 13.35 -1.56
CA ASN A 110 5.40 13.93 -1.95
C ASN A 110 5.69 15.25 -1.21
N ASP A 111 4.70 15.77 -0.48
CA ASP A 111 4.85 16.91 0.44
C ASP A 111 5.43 16.48 1.80
N ASN A 112 5.89 15.24 1.91
CA ASN A 112 6.49 14.64 3.10
C ASN A 112 5.50 14.46 4.27
N GLN A 113 4.21 14.65 4.02
CA GLN A 113 3.19 14.53 5.05
C GLN A 113 2.55 13.15 5.06
N LEU A 114 2.23 12.69 6.26
CA LEU A 114 1.38 11.54 6.51
C LEU A 114 0.09 12.06 7.15
N LEU A 115 -1.03 11.81 6.51
CA LEU A 115 -2.35 12.24 6.99
C LEU A 115 -3.20 11.02 7.31
N VAL A 116 -4.00 11.12 8.37
CA VAL A 116 -4.99 10.09 8.72
C VAL A 116 -6.38 10.73 8.65
N TRP A 117 -7.28 10.05 7.97
CA TRP A 117 -8.63 10.52 7.68
C TRP A 117 -9.66 9.60 8.32
N SER A 118 -10.77 10.18 8.75
CA SER A 118 -11.98 9.44 9.11
C SER A 118 -13.01 9.59 7.98
N LEU A 119 -13.78 8.55 7.71
CA LEU A 119 -14.86 8.59 6.72
C LEU A 119 -15.91 9.67 7.03
N ARG A 120 -15.99 10.08 8.30
CA ARG A 120 -17.01 11.03 8.77
C ARG A 120 -16.63 12.50 8.56
N ARG A 121 -15.35 12.78 8.19
CA ARG A 121 -14.84 14.15 8.09
C ARG A 121 -14.18 14.39 6.73
N ASN A 122 -14.17 15.66 6.31
CA ASN A 122 -13.48 16.08 5.08
C ASN A 122 -12.04 16.54 5.34
N GLU A 123 -11.68 16.71 6.60
CA GLU A 123 -10.35 17.13 7.02
C GLU A 123 -9.63 15.98 7.71
N PRO A 124 -8.30 15.92 7.64
CA PRO A 124 -7.55 14.88 8.33
C PRO A 124 -7.74 15.00 9.85
N ILE A 125 -7.84 13.86 10.51
CA ILE A 125 -7.93 13.81 11.98
C ILE A 125 -6.55 13.86 12.63
N GLN A 126 -5.51 13.43 11.89
CA GLN A 126 -4.10 13.52 12.32
C GLN A 126 -3.25 13.95 11.14
N THR A 127 -2.24 14.77 11.42
CA THR A 127 -1.25 15.25 10.46
C THR A 127 0.13 15.07 11.07
N TYR A 128 0.99 14.33 10.39
CA TYR A 128 2.36 14.08 10.81
C TYR A 128 3.31 14.67 9.76
N THR A 129 4.28 15.47 10.22
CA THR A 129 5.17 16.25 9.35
C THR A 129 6.65 15.95 9.58
N GLU A 130 6.96 14.93 10.33
CA GLU A 130 8.32 14.60 10.76
C GLU A 130 9.18 13.92 9.70
N HIS A 131 8.56 13.43 8.60
CA HIS A 131 9.33 12.89 7.48
C HIS A 131 9.99 14.01 6.68
N ASN A 132 11.22 13.75 6.21
CA ASN A 132 12.00 14.70 5.42
C ASN A 132 11.98 14.40 3.90
N ALA A 133 11.21 13.39 3.50
CA ALA A 133 11.03 13.01 2.09
C ALA A 133 9.66 12.36 1.90
N ALA A 134 9.31 12.13 0.64
CA ALA A 134 8.02 11.56 0.24
C ALA A 134 7.64 10.31 1.06
N VAL A 135 6.39 10.24 1.50
CA VAL A 135 5.86 9.13 2.30
C VAL A 135 5.03 8.24 1.38
N LYS A 136 5.64 7.15 0.89
CA LYS A 136 4.92 6.19 0.03
C LYS A 136 4.58 4.90 0.78
N ALA A 137 5.52 4.41 1.57
CA ALA A 137 5.37 3.15 2.31
C ALA A 137 4.47 3.36 3.53
N LEU A 138 3.37 2.64 3.59
CA LEU A 138 2.39 2.73 4.68
C LEU A 138 1.87 1.33 5.02
N ALA A 139 1.76 1.03 6.31
CA ALA A 139 1.11 -0.21 6.74
C ALA A 139 0.55 -0.08 8.15
N TRP A 140 -0.71 -0.45 8.30
CA TRP A 140 -1.37 -0.54 9.62
C TRP A 140 -1.01 -1.89 10.25
N SER A 141 -0.78 -1.88 11.56
CA SER A 141 -0.51 -3.10 12.30
C SER A 141 -1.79 -3.97 12.39
N PRO A 142 -1.72 -5.25 12.02
CA PRO A 142 -2.86 -6.15 12.25
C PRO A 142 -3.00 -6.57 13.72
N HIS A 143 -1.94 -6.37 14.52
CA HIS A 143 -1.89 -6.78 15.92
C HIS A 143 -2.30 -5.67 16.89
N HIS A 144 -2.09 -4.41 16.47
CA HIS A 144 -2.38 -3.21 17.27
C HIS A 144 -3.10 -2.19 16.37
N PRO A 145 -4.45 -2.14 16.43
CA PRO A 145 -5.24 -1.36 15.44
C PRO A 145 -4.92 0.14 15.37
N SER A 146 -4.36 0.71 16.43
CA SER A 146 -3.97 2.13 16.46
C SER A 146 -2.56 2.39 15.95
N VAL A 147 -1.77 1.34 15.65
CA VAL A 147 -0.38 1.52 15.24
C VAL A 147 -0.28 1.55 13.71
N LEU A 148 0.28 2.64 13.21
CA LEU A 148 0.57 2.84 11.79
C LEU A 148 2.08 2.99 11.62
N VAL A 149 2.66 2.32 10.61
CA VAL A 149 4.06 2.53 10.22
C VAL A 149 4.11 3.24 8.88
N SER A 150 5.02 4.19 8.75
CA SER A 150 5.31 4.90 7.51
C SER A 150 6.79 4.84 7.19
N GLY A 151 7.12 4.87 5.91
CA GLY A 151 8.50 4.88 5.43
C GLY A 151 8.79 6.10 4.58
N GLY A 152 9.95 6.72 4.83
CA GLY A 152 10.38 7.92 4.14
C GLY A 152 11.26 7.65 2.92
N GLY A 153 11.24 8.57 1.97
CA GLY A 153 11.99 8.49 0.73
C GLY A 153 13.50 8.67 0.90
N THR A 154 14.17 8.96 -0.21
CA THR A 154 15.64 8.93 -0.31
C THR A 154 16.35 9.87 0.67
N ALA A 155 15.78 11.03 0.94
CA ALA A 155 16.39 12.00 1.87
C ALA A 155 16.05 11.72 3.34
N ASP A 156 15.08 10.86 3.60
CA ASP A 156 14.61 10.53 4.96
C ASP A 156 15.15 9.19 5.45
N ARG A 157 14.89 8.14 4.71
CA ARG A 157 15.38 6.77 4.95
C ARG A 157 14.95 6.16 6.28
N SER A 158 13.87 6.68 6.90
CA SER A 158 13.42 6.19 8.21
C SER A 158 12.10 5.42 8.11
N LEU A 159 11.91 4.48 9.03
CA LEU A 159 10.61 3.93 9.39
C LEU A 159 10.14 4.65 10.64
N ARG A 160 8.94 5.19 10.62
CA ARG A 160 8.34 5.88 11.77
C ARG A 160 7.03 5.21 12.16
N PHE A 161 6.82 5.11 13.44
CA PHE A 161 5.65 4.45 14.05
C PHE A 161 4.81 5.49 14.76
N TRP A 162 3.51 5.39 14.59
CA TRP A 162 2.53 6.38 15.07
C TRP A 162 1.41 5.69 15.83
N ASN A 163 1.03 6.25 16.97
CA ASN A 163 -0.22 5.90 17.63
C ASN A 163 -1.30 6.86 17.09
N THR A 164 -2.15 6.37 16.20
CA THR A 164 -3.15 7.20 15.52
C THR A 164 -4.33 7.58 16.42
N MET A 165 -4.51 6.88 17.55
CA MET A 165 -5.53 7.23 18.52
C MET A 165 -5.13 8.47 19.35
N THR A 166 -3.89 8.50 19.80
CA THR A 166 -3.35 9.61 20.61
C THR A 166 -2.71 10.73 19.75
N GLY A 167 -2.40 10.43 18.49
CA GLY A 167 -1.69 11.35 17.60
C GLY A 167 -0.18 11.42 17.85
N GLN A 168 0.37 10.53 18.68
CA GLN A 168 1.76 10.60 19.10
C GLN A 168 2.70 9.80 18.19
N ALA A 169 3.89 10.35 17.94
CA ALA A 169 5.01 9.61 17.39
C ALA A 169 5.52 8.62 18.44
N MET A 170 5.72 7.36 18.05
CA MET A 170 6.17 6.30 18.95
C MET A 170 7.66 6.02 18.82
N GLN A 171 8.12 5.80 17.60
CA GLN A 171 9.49 5.34 17.33
C GLN A 171 9.92 5.78 15.95
N CYS A 172 11.23 6.07 15.79
CA CYS A 172 11.85 6.35 14.50
C CYS A 172 13.09 5.46 14.37
N VAL A 173 13.21 4.80 13.22
CA VAL A 173 14.30 3.85 12.95
C VAL A 173 14.96 4.21 11.63
N GLU A 174 16.24 4.56 11.65
CA GLU A 174 17.03 4.81 10.45
C GLU A 174 17.36 3.47 9.78
N THR A 175 16.98 3.31 8.50
CA THR A 175 17.16 2.06 7.78
C THR A 175 18.37 2.08 6.81
N GLY A 176 18.96 3.24 6.58
CA GLY A 176 20.13 3.42 5.74
C GLY A 176 19.83 3.70 4.26
N SER A 177 18.59 3.48 3.81
CA SER A 177 18.21 3.71 2.40
C SER A 177 16.73 4.03 2.28
N GLN A 178 16.32 4.56 1.12
CA GLN A 178 14.91 4.85 0.81
C GLN A 178 14.01 3.68 1.21
N VAL A 179 12.92 3.95 1.92
CA VAL A 179 11.90 2.95 2.20
C VAL A 179 10.84 3.02 1.10
N CYS A 180 10.80 1.99 0.25
CA CYS A 180 9.89 1.96 -0.89
C CYS A 180 8.52 1.37 -0.53
N ASN A 181 8.52 0.36 0.35
CA ASN A 181 7.29 -0.31 0.80
C ASN A 181 7.49 -0.92 2.17
N VAL A 182 6.39 -1.22 2.86
CA VAL A 182 6.42 -1.86 4.18
C VAL A 182 5.16 -2.72 4.33
N ALA A 183 5.28 -3.86 5.01
CA ALA A 183 4.15 -4.73 5.32
C ALA A 183 4.37 -5.45 6.65
N TRP A 184 3.29 -5.61 7.42
CA TRP A 184 3.31 -6.36 8.67
C TRP A 184 3.07 -7.84 8.41
N SER A 185 3.71 -8.68 9.19
CA SER A 185 3.34 -10.10 9.28
C SER A 185 1.91 -10.24 9.84
N LYS A 186 1.17 -11.20 9.29
CA LYS A 186 -0.16 -11.55 9.81
C LYS A 186 -0.06 -12.42 11.07
N HIS A 187 1.09 -13.09 11.28
CA HIS A 187 1.23 -14.17 12.25
C HIS A 187 2.08 -13.81 13.46
N SER A 188 2.96 -12.83 13.34
CA SER A 188 3.96 -12.52 14.36
C SER A 188 4.18 -11.00 14.45
N PRO A 189 4.72 -10.48 15.56
CA PRO A 189 5.07 -9.08 15.66
C PRO A 189 6.36 -8.78 14.87
N GLU A 190 6.26 -8.92 13.57
CA GLU A 190 7.35 -8.69 12.63
C GLU A 190 6.84 -7.87 11.45
N LEU A 191 7.74 -7.17 10.80
CA LEU A 191 7.42 -6.44 9.58
C LEU A 191 8.56 -6.53 8.59
N VAL A 192 8.24 -6.34 7.33
CA VAL A 192 9.20 -6.33 6.23
C VAL A 192 9.19 -4.95 5.57
N SER A 193 10.36 -4.44 5.23
CA SER A 193 10.49 -3.21 4.44
C SER A 193 11.33 -3.48 3.19
N THR A 194 10.99 -2.80 2.09
CA THR A 194 11.76 -2.89 0.84
C THR A 194 12.45 -1.55 0.60
N HIS A 195 13.61 -1.60 -0.03
CA HIS A 195 14.53 -0.47 -0.05
C HIS A 195 15.02 -0.12 -1.45
N GLY A 196 15.38 1.16 -1.58
CA GLY A 196 16.01 1.69 -2.78
C GLY A 196 17.55 1.69 -2.69
N TYR A 197 18.14 2.59 -3.46
CA TYR A 197 19.61 2.70 -3.55
C TYR A 197 20.19 3.12 -2.19
N SER A 198 21.37 2.62 -1.90
CA SER A 198 22.25 1.80 -2.75
C SER A 198 22.09 0.28 -2.53
N PHE A 199 21.38 -0.15 -1.50
CA PHE A 199 21.38 -1.55 -1.08
C PHE A 199 20.33 -2.41 -1.81
N ASN A 200 19.24 -1.81 -2.28
CA ASN A 200 18.16 -2.50 -3.02
C ASN A 200 17.73 -3.79 -2.34
N GLN A 201 17.56 -3.73 -1.02
CA GLN A 201 17.38 -4.91 -0.17
C GLN A 201 15.97 -4.98 0.40
N VAL A 202 15.64 -6.13 0.95
CA VAL A 202 14.44 -6.38 1.74
C VAL A 202 14.90 -6.67 3.16
N ILE A 203 14.35 -5.99 4.15
CA ILE A 203 14.76 -6.18 5.55
C ILE A 203 13.57 -6.67 6.36
N LEU A 204 13.78 -7.72 7.13
CA LEU A 204 12.82 -8.24 8.09
C LEU A 204 13.18 -7.72 9.47
N TRP A 205 12.19 -7.17 10.18
CA TRP A 205 12.37 -6.51 11.48
C TRP A 205 11.53 -7.17 12.56
N LYS A 206 12.06 -7.21 13.78
CA LYS A 206 11.33 -7.66 14.95
C LYS A 206 10.72 -6.46 15.68
N TYR A 207 9.41 -6.42 15.79
CA TYR A 207 8.71 -5.36 16.50
C TYR A 207 8.48 -5.79 17.96
N PRO A 208 8.57 -4.88 18.95
CA PRO A 208 8.85 -3.44 18.83
C PRO A 208 10.33 -3.04 18.88
N SER A 209 11.24 -3.98 19.07
CA SER A 209 12.67 -3.65 19.24
C SER A 209 13.30 -3.06 17.97
N MET A 210 12.71 -3.34 16.82
CA MET A 210 13.17 -2.93 15.49
C MET A 210 14.61 -3.37 15.20
N GLN A 211 15.00 -4.52 15.76
CA GLN A 211 16.23 -5.17 15.37
C GLN A 211 16.02 -5.91 14.05
N PRO A 212 16.93 -5.76 13.08
CA PRO A 212 16.82 -6.53 11.84
C PRO A 212 17.07 -8.01 12.11
N ILE A 213 16.10 -8.84 11.70
CA ILE A 213 16.19 -10.30 11.78
C ILE A 213 17.07 -10.81 10.64
N THR A 214 16.80 -10.32 9.43
CA THR A 214 17.55 -10.71 8.24
C THR A 214 17.46 -9.62 7.17
N LYS A 215 18.45 -9.61 6.29
CA LYS A 215 18.51 -8.74 5.13
C LYS A 215 18.62 -9.62 3.89
N LEU A 216 17.69 -9.46 2.97
CA LEU A 216 17.60 -10.25 1.75
C LEU A 216 18.06 -9.37 0.59
N SER A 217 19.06 -9.83 -0.13
CA SER A 217 19.67 -9.12 -1.25
C SER A 217 19.46 -9.92 -2.54
N GLY A 218 19.53 -9.24 -3.68
CA GLY A 218 19.39 -9.86 -4.99
C GLY A 218 18.94 -8.91 -6.07
N HIS A 219 18.04 -8.00 -5.74
CA HIS A 219 17.59 -6.98 -6.72
C HIS A 219 18.71 -6.02 -7.08
N GLN A 220 18.78 -5.65 -8.37
CA GLN A 220 19.78 -4.74 -8.91
C GLN A 220 19.27 -3.29 -8.95
N SER A 221 17.98 -3.08 -8.73
CA SER A 221 17.33 -1.77 -8.75
C SER A 221 16.44 -1.63 -7.52
N ARG A 222 15.91 -0.41 -7.30
CA ARG A 222 15.01 -0.11 -6.18
C ARG A 222 13.85 -1.10 -6.15
N VAL A 223 13.59 -1.66 -4.97
CA VAL A 223 12.53 -2.65 -4.74
C VAL A 223 11.22 -1.89 -4.49
N LEU A 224 10.53 -1.55 -5.57
CA LEU A 224 9.39 -0.63 -5.54
C LEU A 224 8.07 -1.33 -5.18
N TYR A 225 7.95 -2.60 -5.47
CA TYR A 225 6.69 -3.34 -5.34
C TYR A 225 6.83 -4.45 -4.31
N LEU A 226 5.78 -4.62 -3.52
CA LEU A 226 5.70 -5.62 -2.46
C LEU A 226 4.25 -6.11 -2.38
N ALA A 227 4.07 -7.43 -2.38
CA ALA A 227 2.77 -8.03 -2.09
C ALA A 227 2.98 -9.26 -1.21
N MET A 228 2.02 -9.50 -0.33
CA MET A 228 2.04 -10.64 0.59
C MET A 228 1.14 -11.76 0.06
N SER A 229 1.57 -12.99 0.25
CA SER A 229 0.76 -14.16 -0.10
C SER A 229 -0.51 -14.22 0.78
N PRO A 230 -1.57 -14.86 0.28
CA PRO A 230 -2.82 -14.96 1.06
C PRO A 230 -2.65 -15.62 2.42
N ASP A 231 -1.76 -16.60 2.54
CA ASP A 231 -1.47 -17.28 3.81
C ASP A 231 -0.61 -16.42 4.75
N GLY A 232 -0.01 -15.34 4.25
CA GLY A 232 0.82 -14.43 5.04
C GLY A 232 2.23 -14.95 5.33
N GLU A 233 2.67 -16.05 4.68
CA GLU A 233 3.99 -16.64 4.93
C GLU A 233 5.07 -16.15 3.97
N SER A 234 4.66 -15.78 2.76
CA SER A 234 5.58 -15.37 1.71
C SER A 234 5.28 -13.97 1.22
N ILE A 235 6.28 -13.35 0.64
CA ILE A 235 6.13 -12.08 -0.07
C ILE A 235 6.69 -12.22 -1.48
N VAL A 236 6.18 -11.42 -2.38
CA VAL A 236 6.79 -11.18 -3.69
C VAL A 236 7.23 -9.72 -3.77
N THR A 237 8.42 -9.51 -4.28
CA THR A 237 8.97 -8.16 -4.50
C THR A 237 9.27 -7.97 -5.99
N GLY A 238 9.07 -6.75 -6.46
CA GLY A 238 9.35 -6.36 -7.85
C GLY A 238 10.21 -5.12 -7.90
N ALA A 239 11.11 -5.10 -8.86
CA ALA A 239 12.06 -3.98 -9.02
C ALA A 239 12.24 -3.62 -10.49
N GLY A 240 12.88 -2.47 -10.73
CA GLY A 240 13.19 -2.00 -12.09
C GLY A 240 14.24 -2.82 -12.82
N ASP A 241 14.79 -3.85 -12.19
CA ASP A 241 15.66 -4.86 -12.83
C ASP A 241 14.86 -5.91 -13.62
N GLU A 242 13.56 -5.68 -13.77
CA GLU A 242 12.62 -6.54 -14.51
C GLU A 242 12.44 -7.93 -13.89
N THR A 243 12.73 -8.07 -12.58
CA THR A 243 12.58 -9.35 -11.89
C THR A 243 11.50 -9.27 -10.80
N LEU A 244 10.81 -10.40 -10.62
CA LEU A 244 9.99 -10.69 -9.45
C LEU A 244 10.71 -11.75 -8.63
N ARG A 245 10.81 -11.49 -7.31
CA ARG A 245 11.45 -12.43 -6.39
C ARG A 245 10.49 -12.85 -5.30
N PHE A 246 10.44 -14.15 -5.02
CA PHE A 246 9.57 -14.73 -4.01
C PHE A 246 10.43 -15.10 -2.80
N TRP A 247 9.95 -14.72 -1.60
CA TRP A 247 10.68 -14.92 -0.36
C TRP A 247 9.74 -15.53 0.67
N HIS A 248 10.14 -16.61 1.29
CA HIS A 248 9.42 -17.21 2.42
C HIS A 248 9.98 -16.56 3.69
N VAL A 249 9.26 -15.64 4.28
CA VAL A 249 9.81 -14.74 5.32
C VAL A 249 9.11 -14.86 6.67
N PHE A 250 7.84 -15.28 6.70
CA PHE A 250 7.08 -15.38 7.93
C PHE A 250 6.64 -16.81 8.18
N SER A 251 6.74 -17.27 9.43
CA SER A 251 6.29 -18.61 9.81
C SER A 251 4.99 -18.51 10.61
N LYS A 252 4.09 -19.43 10.38
CA LYS A 252 2.92 -19.60 11.23
C LYS A 252 3.38 -20.10 12.61
N SER A 253 2.82 -19.52 13.65
CA SER A 253 2.96 -20.08 15.00
C SER A 253 2.36 -21.48 15.00
N SER A 254 3.08 -22.45 15.57
CA SER A 254 2.68 -23.87 15.60
C SER A 254 1.32 -24.10 16.30
N ASN A 255 0.78 -23.10 16.96
CA ASN A 255 -0.49 -23.20 17.69
C ASN A 255 -1.73 -22.71 16.91
N GLN A 256 -1.55 -22.18 15.67
CA GLN A 256 -2.71 -21.79 14.86
C GLN A 256 -3.15 -22.98 13.98
N LYS A 257 -4.37 -23.49 14.25
CA LYS A 257 -5.00 -24.48 13.38
C LYS A 257 -5.08 -23.96 11.95
N THR A 258 -4.53 -24.69 11.02
CA THR A 258 -4.57 -24.37 9.60
C THR A 258 -6.00 -24.36 9.08
N VAL A 259 -6.54 -23.19 8.81
CA VAL A 259 -7.72 -23.09 7.94
C VAL A 259 -7.21 -23.29 6.52
N ARG A 260 -7.47 -24.46 5.94
CA ARG A 260 -7.06 -24.74 4.56
C ARG A 260 -7.69 -23.74 3.61
N SER A 261 -6.85 -23.04 2.89
CA SER A 261 -7.32 -22.15 1.82
C SER A 261 -7.93 -22.98 0.68
N ARG A 262 -9.04 -22.52 0.14
CA ARG A 262 -9.67 -23.12 -1.05
C ARG A 262 -8.79 -22.97 -2.32
N LEU A 263 -7.68 -22.25 -2.22
CA LEU A 263 -6.77 -22.00 -3.34
C LEU A 263 -5.49 -22.84 -3.26
N ASP A 264 -5.51 -23.95 -2.52
CA ASP A 264 -4.35 -24.85 -2.44
C ASP A 264 -4.30 -25.71 -3.72
N LEU A 265 -3.70 -25.14 -4.76
CA LEU A 265 -3.61 -25.73 -6.11
C LEU A 265 -2.73 -26.99 -6.17
N HIS A 266 -1.96 -27.28 -5.12
CA HIS A 266 -1.07 -28.43 -5.11
C HIS A 266 -1.74 -29.74 -4.69
N SER A 267 -2.99 -29.71 -4.24
CA SER A 267 -3.68 -30.93 -3.84
C SER A 267 -4.50 -31.59 -4.96
N CYS A 268 -4.50 -31.00 -6.17
CA CYS A 268 -5.36 -31.47 -7.28
C CYS A 268 -4.61 -32.13 -8.45
N ILE A 269 -3.32 -32.44 -8.30
CA ILE A 269 -2.59 -33.15 -9.33
C ILE A 269 -2.27 -34.55 -8.83
N ARG A 270 -3.18 -35.48 -9.12
CA ARG A 270 -2.93 -36.93 -9.21
C ARG A 270 -3.50 -37.44 -10.52
#